data_f8029b92161c800b6cc1891bde60c4e3
#
_entry.id   f8029b92161c800b6cc1891bde60c4e3
#
_cell.length_a   1.000
_cell.length_b   1.000
_cell.length_c   1.000
_cell.angle_alpha   90.00
_cell.angle_beta   90.00
_cell.angle_gamma   90.00
#
_symmetry.space_group_name_H-M   'P 1'
#
loop_
_entity.id
_entity.type
_entity.pdbx_description
1 polymer ?
#
loop_
_entity_poly.entity_id
_entity_poly.type
_entity_poly.pdbx_seq_one_letter_code
_entity_poly.pdbx_strand_id
1 'polypeptide(L)'
;SYINTASASDRFYDDNVWLGIDFCDIYEATGDKKYLAEAEMIWKFIESGTDDVLGGGIYWCEQQKHSKNTCSNAPGTVYALKLYAATGDERYLARGKALYAWTKEHLLDPEDGLYFDNIGLDGRIGRAKFAYNSGQMVQAGALLYKATGDESYLKDAQRTAAACYDRFFGEFTPQGGETFRIIDKGNVWFSAVMVRGLAEL
;
A
#
# COMPACT_ATOMS: atom_id res chain seq x y z
N SER A 1 10.85 -9.56 16.78
CA SER A 1 9.50 -9.15 16.36
C SER A 1 9.37 -7.63 16.43
N TYR A 2 8.89 -7.02 15.36
CA TYR A 2 8.56 -5.58 15.33
C TYR A 2 7.41 -5.22 16.28
N ILE A 3 6.58 -6.17 16.65
CA ILE A 3 5.59 -6.01 17.70
C ILE A 3 6.31 -6.21 19.05
N ASN A 4 7.10 -5.21 19.44
CA ASN A 4 7.80 -5.26 20.72
C ASN A 4 6.88 -4.69 21.82
N THR A 5 6.25 -5.60 22.57
CA THR A 5 5.40 -5.23 23.71
C THR A 5 6.20 -4.84 24.97
N ALA A 6 7.52 -5.06 24.98
CA ALA A 6 8.38 -4.77 26.13
C ALA A 6 9.06 -3.39 26.08
N SER A 7 8.94 -2.66 24.97
CA SER A 7 9.56 -1.35 24.76
C SER A 7 8.53 -0.24 24.84
N ALA A 8 8.91 0.91 25.42
CA ALA A 8 8.12 2.13 25.40
C ALA A 8 8.21 2.88 24.05
N SER A 9 8.84 2.29 23.02
CA SER A 9 8.96 2.89 21.70
C SER A 9 7.63 2.83 20.95
N ASP A 10 7.42 3.84 20.11
CA ASP A 10 6.26 3.89 19.22
C ASP A 10 6.22 2.69 18.28
N ARG A 11 5.01 2.19 18.02
CA ARG A 11 4.77 1.11 17.05
C ARG A 11 4.01 1.67 15.85
N PHE A 12 4.59 1.48 14.67
CA PHE A 12 4.04 1.99 13.43
C PHE A 12 3.29 0.88 12.68
N TYR A 13 2.07 1.19 12.24
CA TYR A 13 1.26 0.24 11.49
C TYR A 13 1.87 -0.07 10.12
N ASP A 14 2.42 0.93 9.44
CA ASP A 14 3.06 0.76 8.12
C ASP A 14 4.29 -0.17 8.18
N ASP A 15 5.15 -0.05 9.20
CA ASP A 15 6.30 -0.96 9.36
C ASP A 15 5.84 -2.43 9.49
N ASN A 16 4.76 -2.67 10.22
CA ASN A 16 4.25 -4.01 10.44
C ASN A 16 3.45 -4.58 9.25
N VAL A 17 2.83 -3.72 8.44
CA VAL A 17 2.15 -4.16 7.21
C VAL A 17 3.12 -4.84 6.26
N TRP A 18 4.36 -4.33 6.11
CA TRP A 18 5.36 -4.94 5.23
C TRP A 18 5.76 -6.33 5.66
N LEU A 19 5.95 -6.55 6.96
CA LEU A 19 6.22 -7.89 7.49
C LEU A 19 5.07 -8.87 7.18
N GLY A 20 3.83 -8.40 7.33
CA GLY A 20 2.67 -9.23 7.03
C GLY A 20 2.58 -9.60 5.55
N ILE A 21 2.86 -8.66 4.66
CA ILE A 21 2.94 -8.90 3.20
C ILE A 21 4.02 -9.93 2.90
N ASP A 22 5.23 -9.76 3.47
CA ASP A 22 6.35 -10.69 3.23
C ASP A 22 6.02 -12.10 3.75
N PHE A 23 5.34 -12.23 4.88
CA PHE A 23 4.89 -13.54 5.37
C PHE A 23 3.84 -14.19 4.44
N CYS A 24 2.93 -13.41 3.86
CA CYS A 24 2.03 -13.92 2.83
C CYS A 24 2.79 -14.42 1.59
N ASP A 25 3.79 -13.66 1.13
CA ASP A 25 4.60 -14.03 -0.03
C ASP A 25 5.42 -15.31 0.24
N ILE A 26 5.98 -15.45 1.44
CA ILE A 26 6.71 -16.66 1.83
C ILE A 26 5.75 -17.85 1.93
N TYR A 27 4.55 -17.66 2.47
CA TYR A 27 3.53 -18.71 2.51
C TYR A 27 3.12 -19.13 1.09
N GLU A 28 2.86 -18.19 0.20
CA GLU A 28 2.54 -18.47 -1.21
C GLU A 28 3.64 -19.30 -1.88
N ALA A 29 4.91 -18.95 -1.65
CA ALA A 29 6.05 -19.62 -2.24
C ALA A 29 6.35 -21.01 -1.64
N THR A 30 6.02 -21.24 -0.37
CA THR A 30 6.47 -22.45 0.37
C THR A 30 5.35 -23.39 0.79
N GLY A 31 4.12 -22.91 0.90
CA GLY A 31 2.99 -23.64 1.49
C GLY A 31 3.12 -23.87 3.01
N ASP A 32 4.15 -23.33 3.68
CA ASP A 32 4.37 -23.55 5.12
C ASP A 32 3.44 -22.67 5.95
N LYS A 33 2.45 -23.32 6.57
CA LYS A 33 1.38 -22.69 7.35
C LYS A 33 1.86 -21.81 8.52
N LYS A 34 3.11 -22.00 8.98
CA LYS A 34 3.65 -21.13 10.04
C LYS A 34 3.71 -19.68 9.59
N TYR A 35 4.03 -19.41 8.33
CA TYR A 35 4.09 -18.04 7.79
C TYR A 35 2.69 -17.43 7.65
N LEU A 36 1.69 -18.22 7.27
CA LEU A 36 0.31 -17.75 7.28
C LEU A 36 -0.16 -17.39 8.68
N ALA A 37 0.16 -18.20 9.70
CA ALA A 37 -0.18 -17.91 11.08
C ALA A 37 0.47 -16.62 11.60
N GLU A 38 1.73 -16.35 11.21
CA GLU A 38 2.41 -15.08 11.53
C GLU A 38 1.74 -13.89 10.81
N ALA A 39 1.37 -14.06 9.52
CA ALA A 39 0.63 -13.05 8.80
C ALA A 39 -0.71 -12.74 9.50
N GLU A 40 -1.51 -13.74 9.84
CA GLU A 40 -2.79 -13.53 10.53
C GLU A 40 -2.61 -12.89 11.93
N MET A 41 -1.53 -13.20 12.63
CA MET A 41 -1.21 -12.57 13.92
C MET A 41 -0.89 -11.07 13.75
N ILE A 42 -0.07 -10.71 12.76
CA ILE A 42 0.25 -9.32 12.47
C ILE A 42 -0.99 -8.57 11.99
N TRP A 43 -1.83 -9.21 11.18
CA TRP A 43 -3.08 -8.60 10.72
C TRP A 43 -3.98 -8.12 11.87
N LYS A 44 -4.07 -8.87 12.97
CA LYS A 44 -4.81 -8.43 14.17
C LYS A 44 -4.27 -7.12 14.74
N PHE A 45 -2.96 -6.91 14.68
CA PHE A 45 -2.36 -5.62 15.07
C PHE A 45 -2.75 -4.52 14.08
N ILE A 46 -2.69 -4.77 12.78
CA ILE A 46 -3.09 -3.79 11.76
C ILE A 46 -4.55 -3.38 11.92
N GLU A 47 -5.45 -4.34 12.14
CA GLU A 47 -6.87 -4.08 12.39
C GLU A 47 -7.10 -3.19 13.62
N SER A 48 -6.28 -3.32 14.67
CA SER A 48 -6.38 -2.47 15.87
C SER A 48 -6.07 -0.98 15.59
N GLY A 49 -5.47 -0.69 14.44
CA GLY A 49 -5.16 0.66 13.97
C GLY A 49 -6.31 1.35 13.22
N THR A 50 -7.53 0.83 13.30
CA THR A 50 -8.69 1.39 12.60
C THR A 50 -9.79 1.78 13.59
N ASP A 51 -10.55 2.80 13.22
CA ASP A 51 -11.77 3.25 13.88
C ASP A 51 -12.66 4.00 12.89
N ASP A 52 -13.75 4.58 13.36
CA ASP A 52 -14.72 5.31 12.53
C ASP A 52 -14.33 6.78 12.26
N VAL A 53 -13.23 7.26 12.82
CA VAL A 53 -12.74 8.62 12.55
C VAL A 53 -12.37 8.73 11.06
N LEU A 54 -12.85 9.76 10.40
CA LEU A 54 -12.75 9.93 8.93
C LEU A 54 -13.37 8.75 8.14
N GLY A 55 -14.33 8.04 8.71
CA GLY A 55 -15.05 6.95 8.04
C GLY A 55 -14.24 5.67 7.86
N GLY A 56 -13.14 5.48 8.58
CA GLY A 56 -12.29 4.29 8.48
C GLY A 56 -10.81 4.62 8.29
N GLY A 57 -10.09 3.68 7.64
CA GLY A 57 -8.65 3.81 7.39
C GLY A 57 -7.76 3.46 8.59
N ILE A 58 -6.50 3.17 8.31
CA ILE A 58 -5.49 2.75 9.28
C ILE A 58 -4.66 3.97 9.69
N TYR A 59 -4.46 4.15 11.00
CA TYR A 59 -3.54 5.14 11.54
C TYR A 59 -2.08 4.85 11.15
N TRP A 60 -1.22 5.85 11.24
CA TRP A 60 0.20 5.67 11.02
C TRP A 60 0.89 5.05 12.23
N CYS A 61 0.62 5.58 13.44
CA CYS A 61 1.27 5.19 14.68
C CYS A 61 0.24 4.84 15.75
N GLU A 62 0.48 3.76 16.50
CA GLU A 62 -0.42 3.29 17.55
C GLU A 62 -0.51 4.28 18.71
N GLN A 63 0.63 4.81 19.16
CA GLN A 63 0.72 5.70 20.31
C GLN A 63 0.38 7.16 19.95
N GLN A 64 0.45 7.52 18.67
CA GLN A 64 0.27 8.89 18.18
C GLN A 64 -0.74 8.90 17.03
N LYS A 65 -2.02 8.78 17.39
CA LYS A 65 -3.13 8.74 16.42
C LYS A 65 -3.47 10.15 15.89
N HIS A 66 -2.54 10.76 15.15
CA HIS A 66 -2.68 12.12 14.62
C HIS A 66 -3.08 12.16 13.14
N SER A 67 -2.79 11.09 12.40
CA SER A 67 -3.05 11.01 10.96
C SER A 67 -3.29 9.58 10.49
N LYS A 68 -3.97 9.47 9.35
CA LYS A 68 -4.10 8.24 8.58
C LYS A 68 -3.35 8.43 7.26
N ASN A 69 -2.38 7.56 7.01
CA ASN A 69 -1.40 7.74 5.96
C ASN A 69 -1.59 6.73 4.81
N THR A 70 -1.25 7.14 3.59
CA THR A 70 -1.26 6.25 2.43
C THR A 70 -0.34 5.05 2.64
N CYS A 71 0.83 5.25 3.28
CA CYS A 71 1.78 4.18 3.58
C CYS A 71 1.26 3.09 4.53
N SER A 72 0.20 3.35 5.30
CA SER A 72 -0.48 2.32 6.10
C SER A 72 -1.65 1.70 5.32
N ASN A 73 -2.41 2.51 4.61
CA ASN A 73 -3.68 2.11 4.00
C ASN A 73 -3.53 1.39 2.66
N ALA A 74 -2.66 1.88 1.78
CA ALA A 74 -2.42 1.26 0.48
C ALA A 74 -1.77 -0.14 0.64
N PRO A 75 -0.64 -0.31 1.36
CA PRO A 75 -0.12 -1.65 1.61
C PRO A 75 -1.02 -2.47 2.55
N GLY A 76 -1.81 -1.85 3.43
CA GLY A 76 -2.86 -2.53 4.20
C GLY A 76 -3.92 -3.18 3.31
N THR A 77 -4.27 -2.52 2.20
CA THR A 77 -5.13 -3.10 1.16
C THR A 77 -4.48 -4.31 0.50
N VAL A 78 -3.24 -4.17 0.06
CA VAL A 78 -2.46 -5.29 -0.54
C VAL A 78 -2.39 -6.47 0.42
N TYR A 79 -2.11 -6.20 1.69
CA TYR A 79 -2.01 -7.23 2.72
C TYR A 79 -3.33 -8.00 2.91
N ALA A 80 -4.45 -7.28 3.03
CA ALA A 80 -5.77 -7.90 3.11
C ALA A 80 -6.05 -8.81 1.90
N LEU A 81 -5.71 -8.37 0.70
CA LEU A 81 -5.93 -9.14 -0.53
C LEU A 81 -5.02 -10.37 -0.62
N LYS A 82 -3.78 -10.29 -0.13
CA LYS A 82 -2.90 -11.46 -0.03
C LYS A 82 -3.40 -12.48 1.00
N LEU A 83 -3.93 -12.02 2.13
CA LEU A 83 -4.60 -12.91 3.09
C LEU A 83 -5.85 -13.55 2.49
N TYR A 84 -6.65 -12.80 1.72
CA TYR A 84 -7.77 -13.36 0.98
C TYR A 84 -7.32 -14.46 0.00
N ALA A 85 -6.29 -14.19 -0.79
CA ALA A 85 -5.75 -15.17 -1.73
C ALA A 85 -5.23 -16.44 -1.01
N ALA A 86 -4.63 -16.29 0.17
CA ALA A 86 -4.08 -17.39 0.96
C ALA A 86 -5.14 -18.22 1.68
N THR A 87 -6.28 -17.61 2.08
CA THR A 87 -7.26 -18.24 2.98
C THR A 87 -8.63 -18.49 2.34
N GLY A 88 -8.99 -17.71 1.32
CA GLY A 88 -10.36 -17.68 0.78
C GLY A 88 -11.38 -16.99 1.70
N ASP A 89 -10.94 -16.34 2.78
CA ASP A 89 -11.84 -15.69 3.73
C ASP A 89 -12.31 -14.34 3.22
N GLU A 90 -13.60 -14.25 2.88
CA GLU A 90 -14.27 -13.07 2.32
C GLU A 90 -14.16 -11.81 3.21
N ARG A 91 -13.90 -11.97 4.51
CA ARG A 91 -13.67 -10.82 5.40
C ARG A 91 -12.44 -10.02 4.98
N TYR A 92 -11.38 -10.68 4.50
CA TYR A 92 -10.20 -10.01 4.00
C TYR A 92 -10.47 -9.26 2.68
N LEU A 93 -11.22 -9.87 1.77
CA LEU A 93 -11.62 -9.19 0.53
C LEU A 93 -12.48 -7.95 0.82
N ALA A 94 -13.47 -8.08 1.69
CA ALA A 94 -14.31 -6.95 2.10
C ALA A 94 -13.47 -5.82 2.73
N ARG A 95 -12.49 -6.18 3.56
CA ARG A 95 -11.59 -5.23 4.19
C ARG A 95 -10.67 -4.55 3.17
N GLY A 96 -10.11 -5.31 2.25
CA GLY A 96 -9.30 -4.77 1.15
C GLY A 96 -10.07 -3.75 0.32
N LYS A 97 -11.30 -4.07 -0.08
CA LYS A 97 -12.20 -3.13 -0.78
C LYS A 97 -12.45 -1.84 0.01
N ALA A 98 -12.72 -1.96 1.30
CA ALA A 98 -12.98 -0.82 2.16
C ALA A 98 -11.75 0.10 2.30
N LEU A 99 -10.56 -0.46 2.52
CA LEU A 99 -9.30 0.30 2.62
C LEU A 99 -8.95 0.97 1.29
N TYR A 100 -9.12 0.27 0.17
CA TYR A 100 -8.91 0.83 -1.17
C TYR A 100 -9.81 2.04 -1.42
N ALA A 101 -11.10 1.88 -1.19
CA ALA A 101 -12.09 2.93 -1.39
C ALA A 101 -11.80 4.14 -0.49
N TRP A 102 -11.51 3.90 0.78
CA TRP A 102 -11.15 4.95 1.74
C TRP A 102 -9.90 5.72 1.30
N THR A 103 -8.85 5.01 0.89
CA THR A 103 -7.59 5.63 0.45
C THR A 103 -7.80 6.48 -0.80
N LYS A 104 -8.58 5.97 -1.75
CA LYS A 104 -8.94 6.69 -2.97
C LYS A 104 -9.78 7.95 -2.69
N GLU A 105 -10.77 7.84 -1.81
CA GLU A 105 -11.65 8.95 -1.45
C GLU A 105 -10.90 10.09 -0.78
N HIS A 106 -9.98 9.79 0.16
CA HIS A 106 -9.36 10.79 1.01
C HIS A 106 -8.00 11.28 0.50
N LEU A 107 -7.28 10.47 -0.26
CA LEU A 107 -5.86 10.70 -0.55
C LEU A 107 -5.50 10.70 -2.04
N LEU A 108 -6.43 10.39 -2.96
CA LEU A 108 -6.18 10.54 -4.39
C LEU A 108 -6.17 12.03 -4.77
N ASP A 109 -5.11 12.49 -5.43
CA ASP A 109 -5.12 13.78 -6.10
C ASP A 109 -5.77 13.63 -7.49
N PRO A 110 -6.93 14.25 -7.71
CA PRO A 110 -7.60 14.16 -9.01
C PRO A 110 -6.87 14.91 -10.12
N GLU A 111 -5.96 15.83 -9.79
CA GLU A 111 -5.25 16.65 -10.78
C GLU A 111 -4.22 15.82 -11.56
N ASP A 112 -3.51 14.92 -10.88
CA ASP A 112 -2.45 14.13 -11.53
C ASP A 112 -2.58 12.60 -11.34
N GLY A 113 -3.57 12.13 -10.58
CA GLY A 113 -3.82 10.69 -10.38
C GLY A 113 -2.86 9.99 -9.43
N LEU A 114 -2.04 10.74 -8.69
CA LEU A 114 -1.16 10.24 -7.65
C LEU A 114 -1.80 10.37 -6.25
N TYR A 115 -1.21 9.74 -5.27
CA TYR A 115 -1.73 9.75 -3.90
C TYR A 115 -0.90 10.65 -3.00
N PHE A 116 -1.59 11.50 -2.22
CA PHE A 116 -1.03 12.31 -1.15
C PHE A 116 -0.51 11.42 -0.01
N ASP A 117 0.36 11.97 0.83
CA ASP A 117 0.99 11.23 1.92
C ASP A 117 0.00 10.85 3.03
N ASN A 118 -0.76 11.82 3.54
CA ASN A 118 -1.63 11.60 4.70
C ASN A 118 -2.78 12.58 4.78
N ILE A 119 -3.74 12.25 5.67
CA ILE A 119 -4.77 13.15 6.15
C ILE A 119 -4.71 13.23 7.68
N GLY A 120 -4.64 14.44 8.22
CA GLY A 120 -4.79 14.71 9.65
C GLY A 120 -6.23 14.48 10.11
N LEU A 121 -6.44 14.24 11.41
CA LEU A 121 -7.81 14.07 11.97
C LEU A 121 -8.66 15.34 11.87
N ASP A 122 -8.03 16.49 11.62
CA ASP A 122 -8.67 17.77 11.33
C ASP A 122 -9.04 17.95 9.84
N GLY A 123 -8.83 16.92 9.01
CA GLY A 123 -9.11 16.93 7.57
C GLY A 123 -8.02 17.58 6.71
N ARG A 124 -6.91 18.04 7.29
CA ARG A 124 -5.81 18.61 6.51
C ARG A 124 -5.03 17.55 5.78
N ILE A 125 -4.81 17.77 4.48
CA ILE A 125 -4.06 16.86 3.61
C ILE A 125 -2.57 17.21 3.62
N GLY A 126 -1.72 16.25 3.95
CA GLY A 126 -0.28 16.29 3.71
C GLY A 126 0.02 15.98 2.25
N ARG A 127 0.29 17.04 1.45
CA ARG A 127 0.34 16.96 -0.03
C ARG A 127 1.62 16.39 -0.62
N ALA A 128 2.55 15.90 0.18
CA ALA A 128 3.71 15.19 -0.34
C ALA A 128 3.26 13.95 -1.14
N LYS A 129 4.00 13.61 -2.20
CA LYS A 129 3.71 12.45 -3.05
C LYS A 129 4.97 11.59 -3.16
N PHE A 130 4.86 10.37 -2.73
CA PHE A 130 5.95 9.40 -2.73
C PHE A 130 5.65 8.24 -3.67
N ALA A 131 6.67 7.76 -4.37
CA ALA A 131 6.54 6.72 -5.37
C ALA A 131 5.89 5.44 -4.81
N TYR A 132 6.29 5.02 -3.61
CA TYR A 132 5.76 3.80 -2.98
C TYR A 132 4.28 3.90 -2.63
N ASN A 133 3.77 5.07 -2.25
CA ASN A 133 2.36 5.27 -1.93
C ASN A 133 1.47 4.98 -3.14
N SER A 134 1.76 5.63 -4.26
CA SER A 134 1.00 5.44 -5.50
C SER A 134 1.25 4.05 -6.11
N GLY A 135 2.49 3.54 -6.04
CA GLY A 135 2.81 2.17 -6.49
C GLY A 135 2.05 1.09 -5.74
N GLN A 136 1.81 1.26 -4.44
CA GLN A 136 1.00 0.32 -3.67
C GLN A 136 -0.49 0.41 -4.02
N MET A 137 -1.00 1.56 -4.42
CA MET A 137 -2.37 1.66 -4.93
C MET A 137 -2.52 1.03 -6.32
N VAL A 138 -1.47 1.05 -7.14
CA VAL A 138 -1.42 0.26 -8.40
C VAL A 138 -1.52 -1.22 -8.09
N GLN A 139 -0.68 -1.73 -7.17
CA GLN A 139 -0.73 -3.15 -6.75
C GLN A 139 -2.09 -3.54 -6.18
N ALA A 140 -2.65 -2.71 -5.30
CA ALA A 140 -3.96 -2.94 -4.70
C ALA A 140 -5.08 -3.02 -5.75
N GLY A 141 -5.08 -2.12 -6.74
CA GLY A 141 -6.04 -2.14 -7.84
C GLY A 141 -5.91 -3.39 -8.73
N ALA A 142 -4.68 -3.80 -9.07
CA ALA A 142 -4.41 -5.01 -9.83
C ALA A 142 -4.90 -6.27 -9.08
N LEU A 143 -4.61 -6.37 -7.78
CA LEU A 143 -5.06 -7.50 -6.95
C LEU A 143 -6.58 -7.51 -6.77
N LEU A 144 -7.24 -6.34 -6.63
CA LEU A 144 -8.71 -6.26 -6.58
C LEU A 144 -9.34 -6.70 -7.89
N TYR A 145 -8.79 -6.27 -9.03
CA TYR A 145 -9.25 -6.76 -10.33
C TYR A 145 -9.10 -8.29 -10.44
N LYS A 146 -7.96 -8.84 -10.04
CA LYS A 146 -7.69 -10.28 -10.02
C LYS A 146 -8.67 -11.06 -9.14
N ALA A 147 -9.05 -10.49 -7.99
CA ALA A 147 -9.96 -11.12 -7.04
C ALA A 147 -11.45 -11.01 -7.44
N THR A 148 -11.84 -9.96 -8.18
CA THR A 148 -13.25 -9.65 -8.40
C THR A 148 -13.70 -9.68 -9.86
N GLY A 149 -12.77 -9.53 -10.80
CA GLY A 149 -13.07 -9.33 -12.23
C GLY A 149 -13.63 -7.94 -12.57
N ASP A 150 -13.70 -7.02 -11.60
CA ASP A 150 -14.23 -5.67 -11.83
C ASP A 150 -13.16 -4.78 -12.50
N GLU A 151 -13.39 -4.49 -13.79
CA GLU A 151 -12.49 -3.68 -14.63
C GLU A 151 -12.26 -2.25 -14.11
N SER A 152 -13.11 -1.74 -13.23
CA SER A 152 -12.91 -0.40 -12.67
C SER A 152 -11.61 -0.31 -11.87
N TYR A 153 -11.25 -1.36 -11.13
CA TYR A 153 -9.98 -1.45 -10.41
C TYR A 153 -8.77 -1.48 -11.36
N LEU A 154 -8.87 -2.22 -12.47
CA LEU A 154 -7.80 -2.26 -13.47
C LEU A 154 -7.59 -0.89 -14.11
N LYS A 155 -8.66 -0.21 -14.50
CA LYS A 155 -8.59 1.14 -15.09
C LYS A 155 -7.99 2.16 -14.12
N ASP A 156 -8.34 2.09 -12.84
CA ASP A 156 -7.76 2.93 -11.80
C ASP A 156 -6.26 2.66 -11.64
N ALA A 157 -5.86 1.38 -11.58
CA ALA A 157 -4.46 0.98 -11.46
C ALA A 157 -3.64 1.45 -12.66
N GLN A 158 -4.14 1.27 -13.88
CA GLN A 158 -3.48 1.74 -15.12
C GLN A 158 -3.32 3.26 -15.15
N ARG A 159 -4.33 4.01 -14.73
CA ARG A 159 -4.26 5.48 -14.64
C ARG A 159 -3.17 5.91 -13.64
N THR A 160 -3.16 5.32 -12.45
CA THR A 160 -2.15 5.64 -11.43
C THR A 160 -0.75 5.18 -11.87
N ALA A 161 -0.62 4.05 -12.57
CA ALA A 161 0.65 3.59 -13.12
C ALA A 161 1.21 4.57 -14.17
N ALA A 162 0.36 5.08 -15.07
CA ALA A 162 0.75 6.13 -16.03
C ALA A 162 1.22 7.39 -15.30
N ALA A 163 0.49 7.84 -14.29
CA ALA A 163 0.87 8.99 -13.45
C ALA A 163 2.21 8.76 -12.71
N CYS A 164 2.46 7.54 -12.21
CA CYS A 164 3.76 7.18 -11.62
C CYS A 164 4.89 7.26 -12.65
N TYR A 165 4.66 6.77 -13.88
CA TYR A 165 5.64 6.85 -14.95
C TYR A 165 5.94 8.30 -15.31
N ASP A 166 4.93 9.16 -15.41
CA ASP A 166 5.12 10.56 -15.74
C ASP A 166 5.86 11.34 -14.64
N ARG A 167 5.60 11.00 -13.37
CA ARG A 167 6.12 11.76 -12.22
C ARG A 167 7.48 11.29 -11.73
N PHE A 168 7.75 9.97 -11.77
CA PHE A 168 8.92 9.37 -11.11
C PHE A 168 9.97 8.80 -12.07
N PHE A 169 9.77 8.98 -13.38
CA PHE A 169 10.76 8.60 -14.39
C PHE A 169 11.19 9.85 -15.17
N GLY A 170 12.49 10.10 -15.19
CA GLY A 170 13.12 11.19 -15.94
C GLY A 170 13.85 10.71 -17.19
N GLU A 171 14.11 11.58 -18.11
CA GLU A 171 14.91 11.30 -19.31
C GLU A 171 16.37 11.08 -18.96
N PHE A 172 16.96 10.09 -19.58
CA PHE A 172 18.38 9.76 -19.49
C PHE A 172 18.95 9.46 -20.88
N THR A 173 20.05 10.13 -21.22
CA THR A 173 20.79 9.91 -22.46
C THR A 173 22.21 9.41 -22.11
N PRO A 174 22.54 8.15 -22.33
CA PRO A 174 23.90 7.65 -22.14
C PRO A 174 24.83 8.26 -23.22
N GLN A 175 26.12 8.31 -22.94
CA GLN A 175 27.10 8.83 -23.88
C GLN A 175 27.07 8.01 -25.19
N GLY A 176 26.72 8.66 -26.29
CA GLY A 176 26.63 8.03 -27.62
C GLY A 176 25.42 7.10 -27.82
N GLY A 177 24.44 7.10 -26.93
CA GLY A 177 23.23 6.29 -26.99
C GLY A 177 21.95 7.09 -27.20
N GLU A 178 20.84 6.36 -27.33
CA GLU A 178 19.50 6.95 -27.44
C GLU A 178 18.96 7.36 -26.08
N THR A 179 18.07 8.39 -26.08
CA THR A 179 17.37 8.84 -24.88
C THR A 179 16.28 7.86 -24.50
N PHE A 180 16.21 7.49 -23.21
CA PHE A 180 15.13 6.70 -22.63
C PHE A 180 14.81 7.19 -21.23
N ARG A 181 13.69 6.75 -20.66
CA ARG A 181 13.30 7.15 -19.29
C ARG A 181 13.78 6.11 -18.28
N ILE A 182 14.34 6.61 -17.18
CA ILE A 182 14.76 5.81 -16.02
C ILE A 182 14.08 6.35 -14.77
N ILE A 183 14.03 5.54 -13.72
CA ILE A 183 13.55 5.99 -12.42
C ILE A 183 14.46 7.11 -11.93
N ASP A 184 13.86 8.23 -11.53
CA ASP A 184 14.56 9.38 -10.99
C ASP A 184 15.33 9.03 -9.71
N LYS A 185 16.40 9.78 -9.45
CA LYS A 185 17.16 9.64 -8.21
C LYS A 185 16.27 9.94 -7.00
N GLY A 186 16.19 8.99 -6.08
CA GLY A 186 15.36 9.09 -4.88
C GLY A 186 15.66 7.98 -3.89
N ASN A 187 14.73 7.73 -3.00
CA ASN A 187 14.82 6.62 -2.08
C ASN A 187 14.64 5.30 -2.81
N VAL A 188 15.67 4.44 -2.82
CA VAL A 188 15.69 3.16 -3.53
C VAL A 188 14.55 2.25 -3.08
N TRP A 189 14.22 2.23 -1.79
CA TRP A 189 13.13 1.44 -1.25
C TRP A 189 11.76 1.91 -1.81
N PHE A 190 11.53 3.25 -1.88
CA PHE A 190 10.31 3.80 -2.48
C PHE A 190 10.16 3.39 -3.94
N SER A 191 11.25 3.43 -4.68
CA SER A 191 11.29 3.02 -6.08
C SER A 191 11.04 1.52 -6.25
N ALA A 192 11.65 0.68 -5.41
CA ALA A 192 11.47 -0.77 -5.45
C ALA A 192 10.01 -1.17 -5.17
N VAL A 193 9.38 -0.52 -4.18
CA VAL A 193 7.96 -0.75 -3.86
C VAL A 193 7.03 -0.30 -5.01
N MET A 194 7.32 0.84 -5.64
CA MET A 194 6.57 1.27 -6.83
C MET A 194 6.71 0.24 -7.97
N VAL A 195 7.92 -0.23 -8.25
CA VAL A 195 8.15 -1.23 -9.30
C VAL A 195 7.43 -2.54 -9.00
N ARG A 196 7.39 -2.97 -7.72
CA ARG A 196 6.57 -4.14 -7.31
C ARG A 196 5.10 -3.93 -7.72
N GLY A 197 4.55 -2.75 -7.49
CA GLY A 197 3.18 -2.42 -7.90
C GLY A 197 2.97 -2.43 -9.42
N LEU A 198 3.93 -1.89 -10.18
CA LEU A 198 3.88 -1.90 -11.65
C LEU A 198 4.02 -3.31 -12.22
N ALA A 199 4.77 -4.19 -11.55
CA ALA A 199 4.94 -5.58 -11.98
C ALA A 199 3.72 -6.47 -11.70
N GLU A 200 2.83 -6.07 -10.78
CA GLU A 200 1.58 -6.78 -10.50
C GLU A 200 0.50 -6.48 -11.54
N LEU A 201 0.59 -5.30 -12.19
CA LEU A 201 -0.36 -4.82 -13.19
C LEU A 201 -0.16 -5.51 -14.55
#